data_e09665b0d7227669b8cb188b11accf21
#
_entry.id   e09665b0d7227669b8cb188b11accf21
#
_cell.length_a   1.000
_cell.length_b   1.000
_cell.length_c   1.000
_cell.angle_alpha   90.00
_cell.angle_beta   90.00
_cell.angle_gamma   90.00
#
_symmetry.space_group_name_H-M   'P 1'
#
loop_
_entity.id
_entity.type
_entity.pdbx_description
1 polymer ?
#
loop_
_entity_poly.entity_id
_entity_poly.type
_entity_poly.pdbx_seq_one_letter_code
_entity_poly.pdbx_strand_id
1 'polypeptide(L)'
;MLTLCFAIVCQNRPASGKVGTPSNMSEVAPDKGLWNTALPIAFSRSLYDKDRCRTFSEVIVTEGAHQYVIGTRLSVDNGRITRIDSLVSDKGDWLFNANAYLKYSSKEDWSAPKPGEGATMLTLINAGNNYLDLFSDKFVKIPWGKPCARLEGGAYTNRSADPNASCEIGIPPGILYIVNRDYVVDEEQGVINIFCRFGNSTTGMPDSHTFRLVGGKIANVHTISVNLNADRPSPQADDNGAIIR
;
A
#
# COMPACT_ATOMS: atom_id res chain seq x y z
N MET A 1 18.22 17.12 -0.14
CA MET A 1 18.37 16.81 1.30
C MET A 1 16.98 16.89 1.92
N LEU A 2 16.29 15.75 2.00
CA LEU A 2 14.93 15.66 2.52
C LEU A 2 15.04 15.66 4.04
N THR A 3 14.80 16.79 4.68
CA THR A 3 14.67 16.84 6.13
C THR A 3 13.27 16.39 6.47
N LEU A 4 13.09 15.06 6.64
CA LEU A 4 11.87 14.52 7.24
C LEU A 4 11.93 14.83 8.74
N CYS A 5 11.38 15.97 9.16
CA CYS A 5 11.11 16.24 10.57
C CYS A 5 9.83 15.50 10.96
N PHE A 6 9.95 14.26 11.44
CA PHE A 6 8.85 13.57 12.10
C PHE A 6 8.99 13.74 13.61
N ALA A 7 8.16 14.57 14.20
CA ALA A 7 7.91 14.52 15.63
C ALA A 7 6.81 13.47 15.87
N ILE A 8 7.18 12.18 15.84
CA ILE A 8 6.26 11.12 16.25
C ILE A 8 6.34 11.05 17.78
N VAL A 9 5.32 11.57 18.47
CA VAL A 9 5.14 11.33 19.90
C VAL A 9 4.52 9.94 20.04
N CYS A 10 5.38 8.94 20.22
CA CYS A 10 4.94 7.57 20.47
C CYS A 10 4.52 7.39 21.92
N GLN A 11 3.31 6.91 22.15
CA GLN A 11 2.91 6.47 23.49
C GLN A 11 3.54 5.11 23.76
N ASN A 12 4.36 5.01 24.81
CA ASN A 12 5.02 3.77 25.23
C ASN A 12 3.97 2.75 25.66
N ARG A 13 3.63 1.81 24.79
CA ARG A 13 3.05 0.51 25.17
C ARG A 13 4.07 -0.59 24.97
N PRO A 14 4.25 -1.53 25.93
CA PRO A 14 5.19 -2.63 25.74
C PRO A 14 4.74 -3.48 24.56
N ALA A 15 5.62 -3.65 23.58
CA ALA A 15 5.40 -4.49 22.42
C ALA A 15 5.39 -5.97 22.86
N SER A 16 4.22 -6.58 22.92
CA SER A 16 4.07 -8.03 22.98
C SER A 16 3.72 -8.56 21.58
N GLY A 17 4.69 -9.11 20.89
CA GLY A 17 4.45 -9.80 19.63
C GLY A 17 5.74 -9.93 18.82
N LYS A 18 6.23 -11.15 18.64
CA LYS A 18 7.29 -11.44 17.66
C LYS A 18 6.74 -11.20 16.28
N VAL A 19 7.16 -10.10 15.66
CA VAL A 19 6.92 -9.85 14.23
C VAL A 19 7.84 -10.78 13.45
N GLY A 20 7.24 -11.74 12.71
CA GLY A 20 7.98 -12.57 11.77
C GLY A 20 8.58 -11.67 10.67
N THR A 21 9.89 -11.75 10.48
CA THR A 21 10.58 -11.13 9.35
C THR A 21 10.05 -11.74 8.05
N PRO A 22 9.65 -10.95 7.04
CA PRO A 22 9.44 -11.49 5.70
C PRO A 22 10.76 -12.09 5.20
N SER A 23 10.83 -13.41 5.08
CA SER A 23 11.96 -14.09 4.45
C SER A 23 12.04 -13.66 2.99
N ASN A 24 13.17 -13.11 2.56
CA ASN A 24 13.58 -12.66 1.21
C ASN A 24 13.45 -11.15 0.90
N MET A 25 13.48 -10.28 1.88
CA MET A 25 13.94 -8.92 1.62
C MET A 25 15.47 -8.93 1.73
N SER A 26 16.18 -8.55 0.67
CA SER A 26 17.63 -8.35 0.76
C SER A 26 17.92 -7.16 1.67
N GLU A 27 18.72 -7.36 2.71
CA GLU A 27 19.24 -6.24 3.49
C GLU A 27 20.17 -5.41 2.60
N VAL A 28 19.84 -4.15 2.41
CA VAL A 28 20.67 -3.19 1.67
C VAL A 28 21.20 -2.17 2.68
N ALA A 29 22.50 -1.94 2.63
CA ALA A 29 23.11 -0.90 3.46
C ALA A 29 22.47 0.47 3.13
N PRO A 30 22.23 1.34 4.13
CA PRO A 30 21.54 2.62 3.94
C PRO A 30 22.23 3.57 2.93
N ASP A 31 23.50 3.33 2.65
CA ASP A 31 24.32 4.08 1.70
C ASP A 31 24.38 3.45 0.30
N LYS A 32 23.55 2.47 0.00
CA LYS A 32 23.54 1.77 -1.29
C LYS A 32 22.15 1.71 -1.93
N GLY A 33 22.13 1.46 -3.23
CA GLY A 33 20.90 1.33 -4.01
C GLY A 33 20.17 2.66 -4.18
N LEU A 34 18.84 2.61 -4.17
CA LEU A 34 17.97 3.76 -4.42
C LEU A 34 18.19 4.92 -3.43
N TRP A 35 18.61 4.63 -2.19
CA TRP A 35 18.82 5.61 -1.13
C TRP A 35 19.99 6.59 -1.39
N ASN A 36 20.90 6.24 -2.31
CA ASN A 36 22.02 7.11 -2.70
C ASN A 36 21.67 8.10 -3.81
N THR A 37 20.48 8.02 -4.38
CA THR A 37 20.08 8.85 -5.51
C THR A 37 19.00 9.82 -5.07
N ALA A 38 19.19 11.12 -5.36
CA ALA A 38 18.13 12.10 -5.19
C ALA A 38 17.03 11.83 -6.23
N LEU A 39 15.81 11.60 -5.77
CA LEU A 39 14.67 11.33 -6.63
C LEU A 39 13.80 12.60 -6.77
N PRO A 40 13.36 12.95 -7.99
CA PRO A 40 12.37 14.01 -8.21
C PRO A 40 10.98 13.51 -7.81
N ILE A 41 10.63 13.68 -6.53
CA ILE A 41 9.34 13.22 -5.99
C ILE A 41 8.22 14.09 -6.56
N ALA A 42 7.32 13.47 -7.33
CA ALA A 42 6.14 14.14 -7.89
C ALA A 42 4.99 14.20 -6.88
N PHE A 43 4.84 13.18 -6.04
CA PHE A 43 3.78 13.12 -5.03
C PHE A 43 4.18 12.20 -3.88
N SER A 44 3.68 12.48 -2.68
CA SER A 44 3.83 11.57 -1.55
C SER A 44 2.63 11.65 -0.60
N ARG A 45 2.35 10.52 0.05
CA ARG A 45 1.33 10.38 1.10
C ARG A 45 1.90 9.56 2.23
N SER A 46 1.60 9.93 3.48
CA SER A 46 2.11 9.21 4.65
C SER A 46 1.02 8.92 5.66
N LEU A 47 1.14 7.77 6.33
CA LEU A 47 0.31 7.26 7.41
C LEU A 47 1.14 7.17 8.68
N TYR A 48 0.49 7.37 9.82
CA TYR A 48 1.15 7.41 11.13
C TYR A 48 0.43 6.50 12.13
N ASP A 49 1.01 5.34 12.38
CA ASP A 49 0.57 4.44 13.45
C ASP A 49 1.20 4.87 14.76
N LYS A 50 0.47 5.69 15.52
CA LYS A 50 0.96 6.28 16.78
C LYS A 50 1.09 5.24 17.88
N ASP A 51 0.24 4.21 17.86
CA ASP A 51 0.23 3.16 18.89
C ASP A 51 1.40 2.20 18.75
N ARG A 52 1.86 1.95 17.50
CA ARG A 52 2.95 1.01 17.22
C ARG A 52 4.23 1.70 16.82
N CYS A 53 4.26 3.04 16.81
CA CYS A 53 5.41 3.85 16.38
C CYS A 53 5.91 3.45 14.99
N ARG A 54 5.00 3.37 14.03
CA ARG A 54 5.28 3.03 12.65
C ARG A 54 4.74 4.07 11.69
N THR A 55 5.38 4.16 10.53
CA THR A 55 4.86 4.95 9.43
C THR A 55 4.82 4.12 8.16
N PHE A 56 3.96 4.50 7.23
CA PHE A 56 4.03 4.10 5.85
C PHE A 56 4.00 5.34 4.98
N SER A 57 4.84 5.38 3.94
CA SER A 57 4.84 6.46 2.94
C SER A 57 4.77 5.86 1.56
N GLU A 58 3.81 6.33 0.77
CA GLU A 58 3.72 6.12 -0.67
C GLU A 58 4.40 7.29 -1.37
N VAL A 59 5.35 7.02 -2.24
CA VAL A 59 6.12 8.01 -2.99
C VAL A 59 6.05 7.69 -4.48
N ILE A 60 5.76 8.70 -5.30
CA ILE A 60 5.63 8.56 -6.74
C ILE A 60 6.69 9.42 -7.43
N VAL A 61 7.46 8.79 -8.31
CA VAL A 61 8.53 9.40 -9.11
C VAL A 61 8.22 9.17 -10.57
N THR A 62 7.90 10.24 -11.31
CA THR A 62 7.52 10.18 -12.73
C THR A 62 8.58 10.74 -13.67
N GLU A 63 9.60 11.40 -13.12
CA GLU A 63 10.67 12.05 -13.89
C GLU A 63 12.03 11.43 -13.57
N GLY A 64 13.03 11.72 -14.41
CA GLY A 64 14.39 11.22 -14.26
C GLY A 64 14.66 10.00 -15.14
N ALA A 65 15.77 9.29 -14.87
CA ALA A 65 16.19 8.12 -15.65
C ALA A 65 15.25 6.91 -15.46
N HIS A 66 14.64 6.80 -14.30
CA HIS A 66 13.72 5.74 -13.95
C HIS A 66 12.52 6.29 -13.19
N GLN A 67 11.36 5.71 -13.46
CA GLN A 67 10.11 6.00 -12.76
C GLN A 67 9.87 4.93 -11.69
N TYR A 68 9.28 5.35 -10.55
CA TYR A 68 9.02 4.45 -9.42
C TYR A 68 7.69 4.76 -8.76
N VAL A 69 7.08 3.72 -8.19
CA VAL A 69 6.09 3.82 -7.11
C VAL A 69 6.67 3.07 -5.92
N ILE A 70 6.88 3.79 -4.81
CA ILE A 70 7.63 3.29 -3.67
C ILE A 70 6.73 3.29 -2.43
N GLY A 71 6.59 2.15 -1.79
CA GLY A 71 5.98 2.02 -0.47
C GLY A 71 7.04 1.79 0.59
N THR A 72 7.22 2.70 1.54
CA THR A 72 8.23 2.57 2.60
C THR A 72 7.59 2.59 3.97
N ARG A 73 7.93 1.61 4.80
CA ARG A 73 7.61 1.57 6.23
C ARG A 73 8.81 1.90 7.07
N LEU A 74 8.57 2.66 8.13
CA LEU A 74 9.55 2.89 9.18
C LEU A 74 9.01 2.33 10.50
N SER A 75 9.87 1.71 11.27
CA SER A 75 9.64 1.44 12.69
C SER A 75 10.53 2.35 13.52
N VAL A 76 9.95 2.94 14.55
CA VAL A 76 10.65 3.89 15.42
C VAL A 76 10.62 3.37 16.86
N ASP A 77 11.75 3.37 17.53
CA ASP A 77 11.87 3.09 18.96
C ASP A 77 12.72 4.15 19.63
N ASN A 78 12.25 4.70 20.75
CA ASN A 78 12.94 5.76 21.49
C ASN A 78 13.43 6.92 20.62
N GLY A 79 12.60 7.36 19.66
CA GLY A 79 12.89 8.46 18.73
C GLY A 79 13.92 8.13 17.64
N ARG A 80 14.30 6.88 17.49
CA ARG A 80 15.23 6.42 16.46
C ARG A 80 14.56 5.45 15.49
N ILE A 81 14.87 5.57 14.21
CA ILE A 81 14.46 4.58 13.20
C ILE A 81 15.25 3.30 13.45
N THR A 82 14.53 2.21 13.72
CA THR A 82 15.12 0.89 13.99
C THR A 82 14.97 -0.06 12.81
N ARG A 83 14.03 0.24 11.89
CA ARG A 83 13.79 -0.57 10.70
C ARG A 83 13.23 0.26 9.56
N ILE A 84 13.69 -0.02 8.36
CA ILE A 84 13.19 0.54 7.10
C ILE A 84 12.88 -0.64 6.19
N ASP A 85 11.62 -0.78 5.76
CA ASP A 85 11.20 -1.75 4.76
C ASP A 85 10.63 -1.01 3.56
N SER A 86 11.09 -1.32 2.35
CA SER A 86 10.58 -0.68 1.14
C SER A 86 10.22 -1.70 0.07
N LEU A 87 9.10 -1.45 -0.59
CA LEU A 87 8.75 -2.02 -1.88
C LEU A 87 8.99 -0.95 -2.93
N VAL A 88 9.83 -1.24 -3.90
CA VAL A 88 10.15 -0.34 -5.01
C VAL A 88 9.64 -0.99 -6.27
N SER A 89 8.53 -0.47 -6.79
CA SER A 89 7.94 -0.93 -8.05
C SER A 89 8.40 -0.05 -9.19
N ASP A 90 8.78 -0.68 -10.29
CA ASP A 90 9.24 -0.03 -11.51
C ASP A 90 8.76 -0.76 -12.78
N LYS A 91 9.33 -0.39 -13.93
CA LYS A 91 8.96 -0.97 -15.22
C LYS A 91 9.16 -2.48 -15.26
N GLY A 92 8.09 -3.22 -15.54
CA GLY A 92 8.05 -4.68 -15.57
C GLY A 92 7.30 -5.29 -14.40
N ASP A 93 7.04 -4.50 -13.36
CA ASP A 93 6.21 -4.92 -12.24
C ASP A 93 4.71 -4.95 -12.59
N TRP A 94 3.91 -5.51 -11.69
CA TRP A 94 2.48 -5.72 -11.90
C TRP A 94 1.74 -4.41 -12.18
N LEU A 95 1.15 -4.31 -13.38
CA LEU A 95 0.36 -3.17 -13.85
C LEU A 95 1.09 -1.82 -13.75
N PHE A 96 2.43 -1.81 -13.69
CA PHE A 96 3.19 -0.60 -13.43
C PHE A 96 2.99 0.49 -14.49
N ASN A 97 2.57 1.66 -14.04
CA ASN A 97 2.61 2.93 -14.77
C ASN A 97 2.59 4.08 -13.76
N ALA A 98 3.74 4.70 -13.51
CA ALA A 98 3.89 5.77 -12.53
C ALA A 98 3.08 7.04 -12.89
N ASN A 99 2.93 7.36 -14.19
CA ASN A 99 2.16 8.52 -14.63
C ASN A 99 0.66 8.33 -14.36
N ALA A 100 0.14 7.14 -14.68
CA ALA A 100 -1.25 6.80 -14.36
C ALA A 100 -1.47 6.74 -12.85
N TYR A 101 -0.52 6.17 -12.09
CA TYR A 101 -0.59 6.14 -10.64
C TYR A 101 -0.67 7.56 -10.06
N LEU A 102 0.21 8.48 -10.49
CA LEU A 102 0.19 9.89 -10.10
C LEU A 102 -1.15 10.56 -10.46
N LYS A 103 -1.63 10.34 -11.69
CA LYS A 103 -2.86 10.95 -12.22
C LYS A 103 -4.08 10.67 -11.32
N TYR A 104 -4.19 9.47 -10.79
CA TYR A 104 -5.32 9.07 -9.95
C TYR A 104 -5.06 9.30 -8.47
N SER A 105 -3.91 8.88 -7.94
CA SER A 105 -3.58 9.05 -6.52
C SER A 105 -3.64 10.52 -6.07
N SER A 106 -3.18 11.46 -6.90
CA SER A 106 -3.17 12.89 -6.55
C SER A 106 -4.57 13.54 -6.54
N LYS A 107 -5.57 12.91 -7.15
CA LYS A 107 -6.95 13.44 -7.24
C LYS A 107 -7.91 12.83 -6.22
N GLU A 108 -7.53 11.73 -5.60
CA GLU A 108 -8.36 11.10 -4.59
C GLU A 108 -8.34 11.91 -3.29
N ASP A 109 -9.51 12.02 -2.68
CA ASP A 109 -9.65 12.66 -1.37
C ASP A 109 -9.24 11.66 -0.27
N TRP A 110 -8.09 11.91 0.35
CA TRP A 110 -7.57 11.17 1.50
C TRP A 110 -7.55 12.03 2.77
N SER A 111 -8.37 13.07 2.83
CA SER A 111 -8.52 13.87 4.05
C SER A 111 -9.03 13.00 5.22
N ALA A 112 -8.75 13.43 6.45
CA ALA A 112 -9.24 12.77 7.64
C ALA A 112 -10.77 12.63 7.60
N PRO A 113 -11.33 11.51 8.09
CA PRO A 113 -12.77 11.32 8.16
C PRO A 113 -13.43 12.42 8.98
N LYS A 114 -14.66 12.76 8.63
CA LYS A 114 -15.47 13.69 9.44
C LYS A 114 -15.78 13.08 10.81
N PRO A 115 -16.12 13.89 11.81
CA PRO A 115 -16.59 13.39 13.09
C PRO A 115 -17.72 12.37 12.93
N GLY A 116 -17.57 11.18 13.51
CA GLY A 116 -18.51 10.06 13.38
C GLY A 116 -18.29 9.14 12.17
N GLU A 117 -17.41 9.50 11.22
CA GLU A 117 -17.07 8.66 10.05
C GLU A 117 -15.72 7.92 10.23
N GLY A 118 -15.06 8.10 11.38
CA GLY A 118 -13.80 7.42 11.70
C GLY A 118 -13.96 5.90 11.86
N ALA A 119 -12.86 5.20 11.71
CA ALA A 119 -12.81 3.75 11.90
C ALA A 119 -11.78 3.41 12.98
N THR A 120 -12.15 2.50 13.89
CA THR A 120 -11.21 2.00 14.90
C THR A 120 -10.14 1.13 14.27
N MET A 121 -9.01 0.96 14.96
CA MET A 121 -7.94 0.04 14.55
C MET A 121 -8.49 -1.35 14.19
N LEU A 122 -9.39 -1.90 15.01
CA LEU A 122 -9.97 -3.22 14.74
C LEU A 122 -10.82 -3.22 13.47
N THR A 123 -11.59 -2.18 13.22
CA THR A 123 -12.38 -2.03 11.99
C THR A 123 -11.48 -1.97 10.76
N LEU A 124 -10.39 -1.21 10.82
CA LEU A 124 -9.40 -1.07 9.75
C LEU A 124 -8.71 -2.41 9.46
N ILE A 125 -8.23 -3.10 10.51
CA ILE A 125 -7.57 -4.41 10.37
C ILE A 125 -8.52 -5.44 9.78
N ASN A 126 -9.76 -5.52 10.27
CA ASN A 126 -10.76 -6.47 9.76
C ASN A 126 -11.11 -6.18 8.30
N ALA A 127 -11.30 -4.93 7.91
CA ALA A 127 -11.61 -4.58 6.53
C ALA A 127 -10.48 -4.99 5.57
N GLY A 128 -9.23 -4.68 5.91
CA GLY A 128 -8.07 -5.08 5.13
C GLY A 128 -7.89 -6.59 5.07
N ASN A 129 -8.04 -7.30 6.20
CA ASN A 129 -7.95 -8.75 6.24
C ASN A 129 -9.05 -9.42 5.41
N ASN A 130 -10.30 -8.97 5.54
CA ASN A 130 -11.41 -9.52 4.75
C ASN A 130 -11.15 -9.37 3.26
N TYR A 131 -10.59 -8.23 2.81
CA TYR A 131 -10.20 -8.06 1.42
C TYR A 131 -9.15 -9.10 0.98
N LEU A 132 -8.09 -9.28 1.78
CA LEU A 132 -7.03 -10.23 1.47
C LEU A 132 -7.50 -11.69 1.59
N ASP A 133 -8.42 -11.99 2.51
CA ASP A 133 -8.97 -13.33 2.70
C ASP A 133 -9.92 -13.72 1.56
N LEU A 134 -10.57 -12.76 0.88
CA LEU A 134 -11.45 -13.03 -0.26
C LEU A 134 -10.71 -13.75 -1.41
N PHE A 135 -9.41 -13.62 -1.52
CA PHE A 135 -8.61 -14.33 -2.53
C PHE A 135 -8.57 -15.85 -2.29
N SER A 136 -8.69 -16.29 -1.04
CA SER A 136 -8.73 -17.72 -0.67
C SER A 136 -10.13 -18.23 -0.30
N ASP A 137 -10.98 -17.37 0.25
CA ASP A 137 -12.36 -17.70 0.64
C ASP A 137 -13.36 -16.71 0.02
N LYS A 138 -14.08 -17.15 -1.00
CA LYS A 138 -15.05 -16.33 -1.74
C LYS A 138 -16.32 -15.98 -0.95
N PHE A 139 -16.51 -16.54 0.24
CA PHE A 139 -17.65 -16.24 1.12
C PHE A 139 -17.39 -15.10 2.09
N VAL A 140 -16.15 -14.63 2.22
CA VAL A 140 -15.79 -13.49 3.05
C VAL A 140 -16.57 -12.26 2.62
N LYS A 141 -17.14 -11.54 3.59
CA LYS A 141 -17.87 -10.28 3.36
C LYS A 141 -16.95 -9.09 3.59
N ILE A 142 -16.81 -8.29 2.56
CA ILE A 142 -15.98 -7.08 2.61
C ILE A 142 -16.90 -5.87 2.78
N PRO A 143 -16.54 -4.92 3.65
CA PRO A 143 -17.32 -3.69 3.85
C PRO A 143 -17.07 -2.68 2.71
N TRP A 144 -17.50 -3.00 1.49
CA TRP A 144 -17.36 -2.12 0.34
C TRP A 144 -18.16 -0.83 0.50
N GLY A 145 -17.51 0.29 0.21
CA GLY A 145 -18.16 1.60 0.03
C GLY A 145 -18.67 1.81 -1.39
N LYS A 146 -19.38 2.91 -1.60
CA LYS A 146 -19.75 3.44 -2.91
C LYS A 146 -19.64 4.96 -2.87
N PRO A 147 -18.87 5.56 -3.77
CA PRO A 147 -17.99 4.91 -4.73
C PRO A 147 -16.83 4.19 -4.05
N CYS A 148 -16.27 3.19 -4.73
CA CYS A 148 -15.03 2.56 -4.35
C CYS A 148 -14.12 2.45 -5.57
N ALA A 149 -12.82 2.80 -5.39
CA ALA A 149 -11.83 2.75 -6.45
C ALA A 149 -10.59 1.94 -6.02
N ARG A 150 -10.01 1.17 -6.96
CA ARG A 150 -8.75 0.49 -6.80
C ARG A 150 -7.72 1.07 -7.77
N LEU A 151 -6.55 1.38 -7.25
CA LEU A 151 -5.36 1.79 -8.00
C LEU A 151 -4.28 0.72 -7.81
N GLU A 152 -4.04 -0.06 -8.85
CA GLU A 152 -3.09 -1.17 -8.85
C GLU A 152 -1.95 -0.87 -9.83
N GLY A 153 -0.76 -0.57 -9.34
CA GLY A 153 0.42 -0.26 -10.17
C GLY A 153 0.27 0.93 -11.14
N GLY A 154 -0.91 1.25 -11.56
CA GLY A 154 -1.29 2.30 -12.52
C GLY A 154 -2.68 2.06 -13.08
N ALA A 155 -3.18 0.82 -13.03
CA ALA A 155 -4.55 0.50 -13.43
C ALA A 155 -5.55 1.06 -12.41
N TYR A 156 -6.58 1.75 -12.89
CA TYR A 156 -7.59 2.40 -12.06
C TYR A 156 -9.00 1.94 -12.42
N THR A 157 -9.76 1.48 -11.44
CA THR A 157 -11.07 0.88 -11.68
C THR A 157 -12.18 1.90 -11.90
N ASN A 158 -12.12 3.06 -11.25
CA ASN A 158 -13.16 4.11 -11.37
C ASN A 158 -12.72 5.29 -12.25
N ARG A 159 -12.30 5.00 -13.48
CA ARG A 159 -11.79 6.01 -14.43
C ARG A 159 -12.83 7.06 -14.85
N SER A 160 -14.10 6.70 -14.81
CA SER A 160 -15.23 7.59 -15.18
C SER A 160 -15.77 8.43 -14.03
N ALA A 161 -15.19 8.33 -12.83
CA ALA A 161 -15.69 8.97 -11.61
C ALA A 161 -17.16 8.64 -11.30
N ASP A 162 -17.57 7.39 -11.55
CA ASP A 162 -18.93 6.92 -11.28
C ASP A 162 -19.18 6.90 -9.76
N PRO A 163 -20.21 7.59 -9.26
CA PRO A 163 -20.55 7.58 -7.84
C PRO A 163 -21.04 6.22 -7.33
N ASN A 164 -21.37 5.30 -8.21
CA ASN A 164 -21.80 3.94 -7.88
C ASN A 164 -20.71 2.89 -8.12
N ALA A 165 -19.49 3.31 -8.48
CA ALA A 165 -18.39 2.39 -8.75
C ALA A 165 -18.15 1.42 -7.59
N SER A 166 -17.83 0.16 -7.93
CA SER A 166 -17.54 -0.91 -6.98
C SER A 166 -16.09 -1.37 -7.10
N CYS A 167 -15.52 -1.77 -5.97
CA CYS A 167 -14.21 -2.42 -5.90
C CYS A 167 -14.26 -3.95 -6.04
N GLU A 168 -15.42 -4.54 -6.24
CA GLU A 168 -15.60 -6.01 -6.36
C GLU A 168 -15.05 -6.60 -7.66
N ILE A 169 -14.52 -5.79 -8.56
CA ILE A 169 -14.03 -6.22 -9.87
C ILE A 169 -12.61 -6.79 -9.78
N GLY A 170 -12.35 -7.86 -10.54
CA GLY A 170 -11.00 -8.36 -10.79
C GLY A 170 -10.42 -9.28 -9.71
N ILE A 171 -11.24 -9.83 -8.82
CA ILE A 171 -10.78 -10.90 -7.91
C ILE A 171 -10.66 -12.22 -8.70
N PRO A 172 -9.47 -12.84 -8.75
CA PRO A 172 -9.29 -14.10 -9.49
C PRO A 172 -10.20 -15.21 -9.00
N PRO A 173 -10.67 -16.11 -9.88
CA PRO A 173 -11.58 -17.20 -9.50
C PRO A 173 -10.89 -18.32 -8.69
N GLY A 174 -9.57 -18.44 -8.76
CA GLY A 174 -8.79 -19.45 -8.03
C GLY A 174 -8.66 -19.17 -6.54
N ILE A 175 -8.08 -20.13 -5.82
CA ILE A 175 -7.70 -19.98 -4.42
C ILE A 175 -6.27 -19.45 -4.38
N LEU A 176 -6.10 -18.29 -3.79
CA LEU A 176 -4.79 -17.66 -3.62
C LEU A 176 -4.67 -17.14 -2.18
N TYR A 177 -3.65 -17.61 -1.48
CA TYR A 177 -3.37 -17.13 -0.13
C TYR A 177 -2.54 -15.87 -0.17
N ILE A 178 -2.84 -14.92 0.72
CA ILE A 178 -2.05 -13.73 0.94
C ILE A 178 -1.53 -13.78 2.37
N VAL A 179 -0.22 -13.94 2.50
CA VAL A 179 0.45 -14.30 3.74
C VAL A 179 1.45 -13.23 4.21
N ASN A 180 2.07 -13.42 5.37
CA ASN A 180 3.08 -12.54 5.95
C ASN A 180 2.60 -11.09 6.09
N ARG A 181 1.36 -10.91 6.56
CA ARG A 181 0.73 -9.61 6.72
C ARG A 181 1.35 -8.83 7.87
N ASP A 182 1.74 -7.60 7.61
CA ASP A 182 2.27 -6.68 8.61
C ASP A 182 1.68 -5.28 8.40
N TYR A 183 1.24 -4.62 9.46
CA TYR A 183 0.27 -3.53 9.44
C TYR A 183 0.86 -2.20 9.90
N VAL A 184 0.44 -1.12 9.25
CA VAL A 184 0.53 0.26 9.73
C VAL A 184 -0.88 0.83 9.74
N VAL A 185 -1.38 1.25 10.89
CA VAL A 185 -2.78 1.68 11.07
C VAL A 185 -2.82 3.13 11.51
N ASP A 186 -3.48 3.97 10.73
CA ASP A 186 -3.73 5.38 11.04
C ASP A 186 -5.24 5.58 11.27
N GLU A 187 -5.67 5.51 12.53
CA GLU A 187 -7.08 5.69 12.90
C GLU A 187 -7.55 7.13 12.63
N GLU A 188 -6.66 8.13 12.77
CA GLU A 188 -7.02 9.52 12.56
C GLU A 188 -7.36 9.81 11.09
N GLN A 189 -6.64 9.16 10.16
CA GLN A 189 -6.91 9.24 8.73
C GLN A 189 -7.92 8.19 8.25
N GLY A 190 -8.28 7.21 9.07
CA GLY A 190 -9.13 6.08 8.67
C GLY A 190 -8.46 5.19 7.63
N VAL A 191 -7.15 4.97 7.74
CA VAL A 191 -6.34 4.27 6.73
C VAL A 191 -5.51 3.16 7.36
N ILE A 192 -5.37 2.06 6.63
CA ILE A 192 -4.47 0.96 6.97
C ILE A 192 -3.61 0.60 5.77
N ASN A 193 -2.32 0.40 5.99
CA ASN A 193 -1.42 -0.24 5.04
C ASN A 193 -1.05 -1.64 5.52
N ILE A 194 -1.04 -2.61 4.61
CA ILE A 194 -0.67 -4.00 4.87
C ILE A 194 0.41 -4.40 3.89
N PHE A 195 1.63 -4.63 4.39
CA PHE A 195 2.64 -5.35 3.63
C PHE A 195 2.37 -6.84 3.73
N CYS A 196 2.47 -7.54 2.62
CA CYS A 196 2.14 -8.97 2.54
C CYS A 196 2.89 -9.65 1.39
N ARG A 197 2.62 -10.94 1.21
CA ARG A 197 3.01 -11.69 0.02
C ARG A 197 1.77 -12.24 -0.67
N PHE A 198 1.68 -11.95 -1.94
CA PHE A 198 0.62 -12.45 -2.81
C PHE A 198 1.00 -13.84 -3.33
N GLY A 199 0.50 -14.87 -2.67
CA GLY A 199 0.90 -16.26 -2.83
C GLY A 199 1.53 -16.82 -1.56
N ASN A 200 2.45 -17.78 -1.69
CA ASN A 200 3.10 -18.38 -0.53
C ASN A 200 4.22 -17.49 0.04
N SER A 201 4.70 -17.83 1.24
CA SER A 201 5.69 -17.05 1.97
C SER A 201 7.08 -17.01 1.33
N THR A 202 7.38 -17.89 0.39
CA THR A 202 8.72 -18.06 -0.21
C THR A 202 8.81 -17.43 -1.59
N THR A 203 7.84 -17.73 -2.47
CA THR A 203 7.84 -17.30 -3.88
C THR A 203 6.69 -16.34 -4.22
N GLY A 204 5.83 -16.06 -3.24
CA GLY A 204 4.75 -15.08 -3.41
C GLY A 204 5.32 -13.69 -3.70
N MET A 205 4.62 -12.95 -4.54
CA MET A 205 4.99 -11.60 -4.94
C MET A 205 4.94 -10.66 -3.73
N PRO A 206 6.01 -9.92 -3.41
CA PRO A 206 5.97 -8.88 -2.40
C PRO A 206 4.94 -7.81 -2.77
N ASP A 207 4.13 -7.44 -1.81
CA ASP A 207 2.96 -6.65 -2.07
C ASP A 207 2.62 -5.71 -0.91
N SER A 208 1.99 -4.60 -1.21
CA SER A 208 1.50 -3.61 -0.27
C SER A 208 0.10 -3.19 -0.66
N HIS A 209 -0.86 -3.37 0.26
CA HIS A 209 -2.21 -2.87 0.09
C HIS A 209 -2.49 -1.74 1.09
N THR A 210 -2.93 -0.59 0.59
CA THR A 210 -3.37 0.53 1.42
C THR A 210 -4.87 0.72 1.25
N PHE A 211 -5.63 0.68 2.34
CA PHE A 211 -7.08 0.82 2.35
C PHE A 211 -7.47 2.10 3.07
N ARG A 212 -8.30 2.93 2.42
CA ARG A 212 -8.97 4.05 3.06
C ARG A 212 -10.42 3.69 3.34
N LEU A 213 -10.86 3.91 4.57
CA LEU A 213 -12.23 3.70 4.99
C LEU A 213 -12.92 5.03 5.29
N VAL A 214 -14.18 5.13 4.86
CA VAL A 214 -15.10 6.23 5.18
C VAL A 214 -16.38 5.61 5.73
N GLY A 215 -16.81 6.02 6.92
CA GLY A 215 -17.96 5.42 7.59
C GLY A 215 -17.83 3.90 7.79
N GLY A 216 -16.62 3.39 8.06
CA GLY A 216 -16.33 1.97 8.22
C GLY A 216 -16.36 1.15 6.93
N LYS A 217 -16.45 1.79 5.76
CA LYS A 217 -16.48 1.13 4.44
C LYS A 217 -15.28 1.50 3.60
N ILE A 218 -14.76 0.54 2.83
CA ILE A 218 -13.61 0.74 1.95
C ILE A 218 -14.01 1.66 0.79
N ALA A 219 -13.34 2.81 0.69
CA ALA A 219 -13.52 3.79 -0.38
C ALA A 219 -12.40 3.72 -1.43
N ASN A 220 -11.16 3.49 -0.99
CA ASN A 220 -10.00 3.39 -1.87
C ASN A 220 -9.12 2.21 -1.48
N VAL A 221 -8.52 1.60 -2.51
CA VAL A 221 -7.49 0.55 -2.35
C VAL A 221 -6.32 0.89 -3.26
N HIS A 222 -5.12 1.08 -2.71
CA HIS A 222 -3.89 1.22 -3.47
C HIS A 222 -3.05 -0.03 -3.34
N THR A 223 -2.48 -0.50 -4.45
CA THR A 223 -1.63 -1.68 -4.48
C THR A 223 -0.30 -1.39 -5.15
N ILE A 224 0.79 -1.78 -4.48
CA ILE A 224 2.15 -1.75 -5.00
C ILE A 224 2.67 -3.19 -4.95
N SER A 225 2.94 -3.78 -6.11
CA SER A 225 3.37 -5.17 -6.24
C SER A 225 4.68 -5.24 -7.01
N VAL A 226 5.63 -6.04 -6.51
CA VAL A 226 6.96 -6.19 -7.11
C VAL A 226 7.10 -7.60 -7.69
N ASN A 227 7.37 -7.69 -8.99
CA ASN A 227 7.58 -8.95 -9.70
C ASN A 227 8.99 -9.48 -9.42
N LEU A 228 9.09 -10.61 -8.73
CA LEU A 228 10.38 -11.26 -8.45
C LEU A 228 10.92 -12.09 -9.62
N ASN A 229 10.14 -12.26 -10.69
CA ASN A 229 10.52 -13.05 -11.84
C ASN A 229 10.55 -12.16 -13.08
N ALA A 230 11.71 -11.60 -13.38
CA ALA A 230 11.92 -10.71 -14.52
C ALA A 230 11.61 -11.39 -15.88
N ASP A 231 11.69 -12.72 -15.95
CA ASP A 231 11.41 -13.48 -17.19
C ASP A 231 9.91 -13.69 -17.42
N ARG A 232 9.07 -13.38 -16.42
CA ARG A 232 7.62 -13.50 -16.54
C ARG A 232 7.00 -12.12 -16.78
N PRO A 233 6.54 -11.84 -18.00
CA PRO A 233 5.94 -10.55 -18.28
C PRO A 233 4.69 -10.34 -17.43
N SER A 234 4.61 -9.20 -16.76
CA SER A 234 3.43 -8.75 -16.03
C SER A 234 2.53 -7.92 -16.97
N PRO A 235 1.19 -8.00 -16.82
CA PRO A 235 0.31 -7.06 -17.48
C PRO A 235 0.68 -5.64 -17.08
N GLN A 236 0.48 -4.69 -17.98
CA GLN A 236 0.81 -3.28 -17.79
C GLN A 236 -0.45 -2.42 -17.80
N ALA A 237 -0.36 -1.21 -17.29
CA ALA A 237 -1.41 -0.19 -17.44
C ALA A 237 -0.97 0.88 -18.44
N ASP A 238 -1.93 1.44 -19.20
CA ASP A 238 -1.70 2.64 -20.01
C ASP A 238 -1.81 3.93 -19.14
N ASP A 239 -1.49 5.09 -19.75
CA ASP A 239 -1.56 6.40 -19.06
C ASP A 239 -3.00 6.82 -18.68
N ASN A 240 -4.01 6.08 -19.13
CA ASN A 240 -5.40 6.26 -18.74
C ASN A 240 -5.85 5.25 -17.68
N GLY A 241 -4.93 4.44 -17.13
CA GLY A 241 -5.22 3.45 -16.11
C GLY A 241 -6.02 2.25 -16.61
N ALA A 242 -6.00 1.97 -17.92
CA ALA A 242 -6.55 0.74 -18.48
C ALA A 242 -5.49 -0.37 -18.49
N ILE A 243 -5.92 -1.61 -18.22
CA ILE A 243 -5.03 -2.77 -18.33
C ILE A 243 -4.80 -3.10 -19.80
N ILE A 244 -3.54 -3.12 -20.22
CA ILE A 244 -3.10 -3.59 -21.53
C ILE A 244 -2.51 -5.00 -21.37
N ARG A 245 -2.93 -5.90 -22.28
CA ARG A 245 -2.50 -7.30 -22.30
C ARG A 245 -1.49 -7.54 -23.40
#